data_0125a9fcf24fd6cd6c373ec66de8216d
#
_entry.id   0125a9fcf24fd6cd6c373ec66de8216d
#
_cell.length_a   1.000
_cell.length_b   1.000
_cell.length_c   1.000
_cell.angle_alpha   90.00
_cell.angle_beta   90.00
_cell.angle_gamma   90.00
#
_symmetry.space_group_name_H-M   'P 1'
#
loop_
_entity.id
_entity.type
_entity.pdbx_description
1 polymer ?
#
loop_
_entity_poly.entity_id
_entity_poly.type
_entity_poly.pdbx_seq_one_letter_code
_entity_poly.pdbx_strand_id
1 'polypeptide(L)'
;MLGRLLVLPPSPAVADMFSEELTRSTWPLDDESTRRGLALLADGPGPFVQIHQEFHRGVAQESLSGPTLRVGSYVGTGESSNISVNAATALRSLYFKQGFSVPGFDGIYDDSLGFLLIYLAQRAGELGRAHAAGDVAAARLAHERGSEVRQGFVDPVIEPLLESLSGRFDAPLWRAYPDLVRGFVDQHARLRVASTLGPAEDNK
;
A
#
# COMPACT_ATOMS: atom_id res chain seq x y z
N MET A 1 -2.88 6.59 3.28
CA MET A 1 -3.85 7.13 2.30
C MET A 1 -4.11 6.12 1.18
N LEU A 2 -3.09 5.70 0.38
CA LEU A 2 -3.28 4.83 -0.80
C LEU A 2 -4.12 3.58 -0.52
N GLY A 3 -3.83 2.83 0.54
CA GLY A 3 -4.62 1.63 0.87
C GLY A 3 -6.11 1.91 1.12
N ARG A 4 -6.45 3.07 1.68
CA ARG A 4 -7.85 3.45 1.91
C ARG A 4 -8.62 3.68 0.62
N LEU A 5 -7.98 4.17 -0.42
CA LEU A 5 -8.60 4.36 -1.74
C LEU A 5 -9.08 3.04 -2.37
N LEU A 6 -8.49 1.91 -1.99
CA LEU A 6 -8.93 0.59 -2.50
C LEU A 6 -10.05 -0.05 -1.68
N VAL A 7 -10.28 0.42 -0.47
CA VAL A 7 -11.26 -0.22 0.45
C VAL A 7 -12.49 0.63 0.69
N LEU A 8 -12.40 1.93 0.48
CA LEU A 8 -13.52 2.87 0.60
C LEU A 8 -13.62 3.76 -0.64
N PRO A 9 -14.85 4.06 -1.09
CA PRO A 9 -15.04 5.04 -2.14
C PRO A 9 -14.42 6.38 -1.71
N PRO A 10 -13.61 7.01 -2.59
CA PRO A 10 -13.05 8.33 -2.31
C PRO A 10 -14.15 9.34 -1.98
N SER A 11 -13.96 10.14 -0.94
CA SER A 11 -14.80 11.31 -0.69
C SER A 11 -14.31 12.50 -1.52
N PRO A 12 -15.17 13.54 -1.72
CA PRO A 12 -14.73 14.78 -2.37
C PRO A 12 -13.46 15.34 -1.73
N ALA A 13 -13.39 15.40 -0.41
CA ALA A 13 -12.20 15.90 0.31
C ALA A 13 -10.92 15.10 0.00
N VAL A 14 -11.04 13.78 -0.18
CA VAL A 14 -9.89 12.94 -0.57
C VAL A 14 -9.48 13.22 -2.02
N ALA A 15 -10.43 13.42 -2.93
CA ALA A 15 -10.13 13.80 -4.31
C ALA A 15 -9.45 15.18 -4.36
N ASP A 16 -9.98 16.16 -3.61
CA ASP A 16 -9.43 17.51 -3.52
C ASP A 16 -7.98 17.53 -3.03
N MET A 17 -7.59 16.65 -2.09
CA MET A 17 -6.19 16.53 -1.66
C MET A 17 -5.23 16.30 -2.82
N PHE A 18 -5.63 15.53 -3.84
CA PHE A 18 -4.79 15.29 -5.02
C PHE A 18 -4.78 16.46 -6.00
N SER A 19 -5.72 17.41 -5.87
CA SER A 19 -5.73 18.67 -6.64
C SER A 19 -4.75 19.70 -6.08
N GLU A 20 -4.43 19.62 -4.79
CA GLU A 20 -3.57 20.58 -4.11
C GLU A 20 -2.12 20.43 -4.53
N GLU A 21 -1.52 21.52 -5.05
CA GLU A 21 -0.10 21.55 -5.38
C GLU A 21 0.77 21.25 -4.15
N LEU A 22 0.36 21.76 -2.98
CA LEU A 22 1.07 21.51 -1.73
C LEU A 22 1.15 20.00 -1.44
N THR A 23 0.05 19.26 -1.58
CA THR A 23 0.02 17.81 -1.37
C THR A 23 0.98 17.10 -2.32
N ARG A 24 1.01 17.50 -3.59
CA ARG A 24 1.90 16.89 -4.60
C ARG A 24 3.37 17.25 -4.34
N SER A 25 3.66 18.51 -4.01
CA SER A 25 5.05 18.97 -3.76
C SER A 25 5.63 18.47 -2.44
N THR A 26 4.77 18.15 -1.47
CA THR A 26 5.19 17.57 -0.17
C THR A 26 4.98 16.06 -0.10
N TRP A 27 4.75 15.40 -1.23
CA TRP A 27 4.60 13.95 -1.24
C TRP A 27 5.85 13.29 -0.66
N PRO A 28 5.71 12.33 0.28
CA PRO A 28 6.84 11.85 1.07
C PRO A 28 7.79 10.91 0.32
N LEU A 29 7.45 10.54 -0.91
CA LEU A 29 8.23 9.62 -1.72
C LEU A 29 8.73 10.34 -2.96
N ASP A 30 10.01 10.12 -3.33
CA ASP A 30 10.67 10.77 -4.48
C ASP A 30 11.42 9.73 -5.33
N ASP A 31 10.75 8.65 -5.67
CA ASP A 31 11.24 7.67 -6.64
C ASP A 31 10.64 7.93 -8.03
N GLU A 32 11.14 7.22 -9.03
CA GLU A 32 10.72 7.41 -10.41
C GLU A 32 9.25 7.05 -10.63
N SER A 33 8.76 5.97 -10.01
CA SER A 33 7.35 5.55 -10.12
C SER A 33 6.44 6.60 -9.50
N THR A 34 6.77 7.07 -8.29
CA THR A 34 6.03 8.15 -7.63
C THR A 34 5.98 9.41 -8.50
N ARG A 35 7.11 9.83 -9.08
CA ARG A 35 7.15 11.01 -9.98
C ARG A 35 6.27 10.84 -11.21
N ARG A 36 6.25 9.65 -11.83
CA ARG A 36 5.33 9.36 -12.95
C ARG A 36 3.87 9.45 -12.52
N GLY A 37 3.52 8.84 -11.39
CA GLY A 37 2.15 8.91 -10.85
C GLY A 37 1.72 10.35 -10.55
N LEU A 38 2.59 11.15 -9.90
CA LEU A 38 2.29 12.55 -9.61
C LEU A 38 2.19 13.41 -10.88
N ALA A 39 2.96 13.11 -11.92
CA ALA A 39 2.86 13.79 -13.21
C ALA A 39 1.48 13.60 -13.87
N LEU A 40 0.86 12.42 -13.71
CA LEU A 40 -0.50 12.17 -14.19
C LEU A 40 -1.57 12.98 -13.43
N LEU A 41 -1.22 13.50 -12.26
CA LEU A 41 -2.08 14.34 -11.42
C LEU A 41 -1.78 15.84 -11.57
N ALA A 42 -0.92 16.24 -12.51
CA ALA A 42 -0.52 17.65 -12.68
C ALA A 42 -1.74 18.57 -12.88
N ASP A 43 -2.72 18.11 -13.67
CA ASP A 43 -3.97 18.84 -13.96
C ASP A 43 -5.12 18.44 -13.00
N GLY A 44 -4.78 17.77 -11.90
CA GLY A 44 -5.72 17.30 -10.88
C GLY A 44 -6.16 15.84 -11.04
N PRO A 45 -6.93 15.31 -10.07
CA PRO A 45 -7.33 13.90 -10.00
C PRO A 45 -8.43 13.50 -10.99
N GLY A 46 -9.03 14.47 -11.66
CA GLY A 46 -10.22 14.32 -12.51
C GLY A 46 -11.53 14.63 -11.78
N PRO A 47 -12.66 14.62 -12.50
CA PRO A 47 -13.96 14.90 -11.92
C PRO A 47 -14.34 13.88 -10.85
N PHE A 48 -14.77 14.35 -9.68
CA PHE A 48 -15.13 13.49 -8.55
C PHE A 48 -16.18 12.42 -8.93
N VAL A 49 -17.18 12.79 -9.71
CA VAL A 49 -18.22 11.84 -10.16
C VAL A 49 -17.61 10.68 -10.95
N GLN A 50 -16.65 10.97 -11.82
CA GLN A 50 -15.95 9.95 -12.60
C GLN A 50 -15.11 9.05 -11.68
N ILE A 51 -14.34 9.63 -10.78
CA ILE A 51 -13.52 8.88 -9.79
C ILE A 51 -14.39 7.91 -8.99
N HIS A 52 -15.55 8.38 -8.52
CA HIS A 52 -16.48 7.60 -7.73
C HIS A 52 -17.15 6.48 -8.54
N GLN A 53 -17.56 6.76 -9.77
CA GLN A 53 -18.15 5.77 -10.67
C GLN A 53 -17.14 4.67 -11.03
N GLU A 54 -15.89 5.05 -11.32
CA GLU A 54 -14.82 4.12 -11.65
C GLU A 54 -14.44 3.25 -10.45
N PHE A 55 -14.48 3.80 -9.22
CA PHE A 55 -14.33 3.00 -8.01
C PHE A 55 -15.35 1.88 -7.95
N HIS A 56 -16.64 2.18 -8.06
CA HIS A 56 -17.69 1.16 -7.98
C HIS A 56 -17.67 0.17 -9.14
N ARG A 57 -17.27 0.61 -10.32
CA ARG A 57 -17.21 -0.26 -11.50
C ARG A 57 -16.01 -1.20 -11.50
N GLY A 58 -14.86 -0.80 -10.96
CA GLY A 58 -13.63 -1.52 -11.17
C GLY A 58 -12.69 -1.68 -9.97
N VAL A 59 -12.87 -0.90 -8.90
CA VAL A 59 -11.99 -0.94 -7.72
C VAL A 59 -12.67 -1.62 -6.54
N ALA A 60 -13.98 -1.38 -6.35
CA ALA A 60 -14.73 -1.99 -5.26
C ALA A 60 -14.65 -3.53 -5.31
N GLN A 61 -14.46 -4.14 -4.16
CA GLN A 61 -14.28 -5.59 -4.04
C GLN A 61 -15.46 -6.42 -4.59
N GLU A 62 -16.65 -5.85 -4.60
CA GLU A 62 -17.88 -6.46 -5.11
C GLU A 62 -18.06 -6.27 -6.62
N SER A 63 -17.13 -5.62 -7.29
CA SER A 63 -17.23 -5.40 -8.74
C SER A 63 -17.07 -6.72 -9.50
N LEU A 64 -18.15 -7.19 -10.12
CA LEU A 64 -18.16 -8.42 -10.93
C LEU A 64 -17.30 -8.31 -12.21
N SER A 65 -16.98 -7.11 -12.62
CA SER A 65 -16.21 -6.83 -13.87
C SER A 65 -14.86 -6.18 -13.61
N GLY A 66 -14.53 -5.88 -12.34
CA GLY A 66 -13.26 -5.27 -11.94
C GLY A 66 -12.14 -6.28 -11.80
N PRO A 67 -10.89 -5.79 -11.72
CA PRO A 67 -9.76 -6.63 -11.36
C PRO A 67 -9.92 -7.11 -9.92
N THR A 68 -9.54 -8.34 -9.67
CA THR A 68 -9.49 -8.85 -8.31
C THR A 68 -8.30 -8.21 -7.59
N LEU A 69 -8.56 -7.37 -6.58
CA LEU A 69 -7.52 -6.74 -5.76
C LEU A 69 -7.17 -7.58 -4.52
N ARG A 70 -7.38 -8.89 -4.62
CA ARG A 70 -7.04 -9.86 -3.60
C ARG A 70 -5.75 -10.58 -3.97
N VAL A 71 -4.79 -10.51 -3.06
CA VAL A 71 -3.47 -11.13 -3.23
C VAL A 71 -3.59 -12.63 -3.47
N GLY A 72 -4.47 -13.31 -2.72
CA GLY A 72 -4.72 -14.74 -2.89
C GLY A 72 -5.16 -15.17 -4.28
N SER A 73 -5.67 -14.26 -5.11
CA SER A 73 -6.07 -14.57 -6.50
C SER A 73 -4.90 -14.61 -7.48
N TYR A 74 -3.74 -14.08 -7.10
CA TYR A 74 -2.52 -14.05 -7.90
C TYR A 74 -1.46 -15.04 -7.41
N VAL A 75 -1.57 -15.47 -6.14
CA VAL A 75 -0.67 -16.46 -5.56
C VAL A 75 -1.19 -17.84 -5.94
N GLY A 76 -0.56 -18.52 -6.90
CA GLY A 76 -0.90 -19.90 -7.22
C GLY A 76 -1.51 -20.17 -8.60
N THR A 77 -1.20 -19.35 -9.60
CA THR A 77 -1.48 -19.71 -11.02
C THR A 77 -0.52 -20.79 -11.55
N GLY A 78 0.41 -21.30 -10.70
CA GLY A 78 1.22 -22.49 -10.94
C GLY A 78 0.72 -23.67 -10.07
N GLU A 79 1.41 -24.81 -10.07
CA GLU A 79 1.05 -26.07 -9.40
C GLU A 79 0.77 -26.01 -7.87
N SER A 80 0.75 -24.81 -7.28
CA SER A 80 0.54 -24.52 -5.85
C SER A 80 -0.82 -23.88 -5.55
N SER A 81 -1.90 -24.35 -6.18
CA SER A 81 -3.26 -23.80 -6.01
C SER A 81 -3.80 -23.77 -4.56
N ASN A 82 -3.13 -24.43 -3.62
CA ASN A 82 -3.49 -24.43 -2.19
C ASN A 82 -3.14 -23.13 -1.45
N ILE A 83 -2.36 -22.22 -2.04
CA ILE A 83 -1.92 -20.99 -1.38
C ILE A 83 -3.01 -19.93 -1.41
N SER A 84 -3.88 -19.90 -2.42
CA SER A 84 -4.91 -18.86 -2.57
C SER A 84 -5.97 -18.91 -1.45
N VAL A 85 -6.39 -20.10 -1.03
CA VAL A 85 -7.34 -20.27 0.10
C VAL A 85 -6.68 -19.97 1.43
N ASN A 86 -5.35 -20.11 1.51
CA ASN A 86 -4.59 -19.92 2.73
C ASN A 86 -4.13 -18.47 2.95
N ALA A 87 -4.03 -17.63 1.91
CA ALA A 87 -3.50 -16.26 2.05
C ALA A 87 -4.35 -15.40 3.00
N ALA A 88 -5.68 -15.37 2.81
CA ALA A 88 -6.56 -14.62 3.70
C ALA A 88 -6.52 -15.15 5.15
N THR A 89 -6.50 -16.48 5.33
CA THR A 89 -6.42 -17.09 6.66
C THR A 89 -5.08 -16.83 7.33
N ALA A 90 -3.98 -16.94 6.57
CA ALA A 90 -2.63 -16.65 7.06
C ALA A 90 -2.50 -15.18 7.47
N LEU A 91 -2.97 -14.25 6.64
CA LEU A 91 -2.96 -12.81 6.93
C LEU A 91 -3.84 -12.48 8.13
N ARG A 92 -5.05 -13.04 8.22
CA ARG A 92 -5.92 -12.87 9.40
C ARG A 92 -5.22 -13.29 10.69
N SER A 93 -4.58 -14.47 10.68
CA SER A 93 -3.84 -14.97 11.84
C SER A 93 -2.67 -14.07 12.20
N LEU A 94 -1.96 -13.55 11.19
CA LEU A 94 -0.84 -12.65 11.35
C LEU A 94 -1.30 -11.30 11.93
N TYR A 95 -2.36 -10.71 11.38
CA TYR A 95 -2.95 -9.46 11.87
C TYR A 95 -3.40 -9.60 13.32
N PHE A 96 -4.10 -10.69 13.64
CA PHE A 96 -4.54 -10.96 15.01
C PHE A 96 -3.35 -11.07 15.99
N LYS A 97 -2.32 -11.84 15.64
CA LYS A 97 -1.11 -12.00 16.48
C LYS A 97 -0.37 -10.69 16.69
N GLN A 98 -0.47 -9.76 15.74
CA GLN A 98 0.25 -8.49 15.77
C GLN A 98 -0.62 -7.31 16.25
N GLY A 99 -1.86 -7.59 16.69
CA GLY A 99 -2.79 -6.56 17.15
C GLY A 99 -3.18 -5.56 16.06
N PHE A 100 -3.14 -5.97 14.79
CA PHE A 100 -3.57 -5.11 13.69
C PHE A 100 -5.07 -5.25 13.45
N SER A 101 -5.76 -4.14 13.48
CA SER A 101 -7.15 -4.01 13.08
C SER A 101 -7.39 -2.64 12.46
N VAL A 102 -8.33 -2.56 11.54
CA VAL A 102 -8.75 -1.29 10.93
C VAL A 102 -10.23 -1.11 11.24
N PRO A 103 -10.59 -0.27 12.23
CA PRO A 103 -11.99 -0.06 12.61
C PRO A 103 -12.82 0.43 11.43
N GLY A 104 -14.05 -0.07 11.31
CA GLY A 104 -14.98 0.34 10.25
C GLY A 104 -14.77 -0.34 8.90
N PHE A 105 -13.92 -1.37 8.84
CA PHE A 105 -13.67 -2.15 7.62
C PHE A 105 -14.14 -3.60 7.73
N ASP A 106 -15.21 -3.82 8.50
CA ASP A 106 -15.83 -5.12 8.62
C ASP A 106 -16.36 -5.61 7.26
N GLY A 107 -16.10 -6.86 6.94
CA GLY A 107 -16.51 -7.46 5.66
C GLY A 107 -15.54 -7.29 4.51
N ILE A 108 -14.42 -6.57 4.69
CA ILE A 108 -13.34 -6.52 3.70
C ILE A 108 -12.43 -7.75 3.85
N TYR A 109 -12.00 -8.31 2.74
CA TYR A 109 -11.11 -9.47 2.75
C TYR A 109 -9.74 -9.12 3.32
N ASP A 110 -9.23 -9.94 4.25
CA ASP A 110 -7.93 -9.75 4.89
C ASP A 110 -6.76 -9.75 3.90
N ASP A 111 -6.91 -10.39 2.75
CA ASP A 111 -5.93 -10.45 1.67
C ASP A 111 -6.15 -9.38 0.59
N SER A 112 -6.94 -8.33 0.86
CA SER A 112 -7.07 -7.21 -0.07
C SER A 112 -5.79 -6.38 -0.10
N LEU A 113 -5.39 -5.93 -1.29
CA LEU A 113 -4.24 -5.02 -1.44
C LEU A 113 -4.39 -3.77 -0.56
N GLY A 114 -5.61 -3.23 -0.46
CA GLY A 114 -5.86 -2.06 0.36
C GLY A 114 -5.51 -2.26 1.84
N PHE A 115 -5.88 -3.42 2.42
CA PHE A 115 -5.51 -3.77 3.80
C PHE A 115 -3.99 -3.94 3.97
N LEU A 116 -3.35 -4.62 3.01
CA LEU A 116 -1.90 -4.81 3.02
C LEU A 116 -1.15 -3.48 2.99
N LEU A 117 -1.58 -2.55 2.14
CA LEU A 117 -0.97 -1.21 2.09
C LEU A 117 -1.19 -0.41 3.38
N ILE A 118 -2.38 -0.53 4.02
CA ILE A 118 -2.64 0.10 5.32
C ILE A 118 -1.72 -0.51 6.39
N TYR A 119 -1.60 -1.83 6.41
CA TYR A 119 -0.71 -2.53 7.33
C TYR A 119 0.75 -2.09 7.15
N LEU A 120 1.28 -2.11 5.93
CA LEU A 120 2.66 -1.68 5.66
C LEU A 120 2.90 -0.22 6.06
N ALA A 121 1.93 0.67 5.80
CA ALA A 121 2.03 2.08 6.21
C ALA A 121 2.05 2.22 7.74
N GLN A 122 1.29 1.41 8.47
CA GLN A 122 1.32 1.40 9.93
C GLN A 122 2.69 0.93 10.45
N ARG A 123 3.23 -0.16 9.89
CA ARG A 123 4.57 -0.65 10.30
C ARG A 123 5.67 0.37 10.00
N ALA A 124 5.63 1.03 8.84
CA ALA A 124 6.55 2.12 8.51
C ALA A 124 6.44 3.30 9.50
N GLY A 125 5.22 3.66 9.89
CA GLY A 125 5.00 4.70 10.90
C GLY A 125 5.51 4.30 12.30
N GLU A 126 5.36 3.04 12.69
CA GLU A 126 5.92 2.51 13.95
C GLU A 126 7.45 2.53 13.92
N LEU A 127 8.05 2.09 12.80
CA LEU A 127 9.50 2.17 12.60
C LEU A 127 9.99 3.61 12.76
N GLY A 128 9.34 4.58 12.09
CA GLY A 128 9.72 5.99 12.20
C GLY A 128 9.62 6.53 13.62
N ARG A 129 8.54 6.21 14.36
CA ARG A 129 8.40 6.62 15.77
C ARG A 129 9.45 5.98 16.67
N ALA A 130 9.74 4.70 16.48
CA ALA A 130 10.77 3.99 17.23
C ALA A 130 12.16 4.61 17.00
N HIS A 131 12.49 4.95 15.75
CA HIS A 131 13.73 5.67 15.43
C HIS A 131 13.80 7.04 16.14
N ALA A 132 12.72 7.81 16.08
CA ALA A 132 12.68 9.12 16.74
C ALA A 132 12.83 9.00 18.26
N ALA A 133 12.39 7.90 18.85
CA ALA A 133 12.53 7.60 20.28
C ALA A 133 13.88 6.93 20.65
N GLY A 134 14.71 6.57 19.68
CA GLY A 134 15.93 5.77 19.92
C GLY A 134 15.68 4.32 20.34
N ASP A 135 14.45 3.81 20.17
CA ASP A 135 14.06 2.45 20.52
C ASP A 135 14.41 1.47 19.38
N VAL A 136 15.63 0.96 19.42
CA VAL A 136 16.14 0.02 18.42
C VAL A 136 15.36 -1.30 18.39
N ALA A 137 14.87 -1.78 19.54
CA ALA A 137 14.12 -3.03 19.63
C ALA A 137 12.76 -2.89 18.96
N ALA A 138 12.00 -1.83 19.25
CA ALA A 138 10.74 -1.53 18.60
C ALA A 138 10.93 -1.25 17.10
N ALA A 139 12.00 -0.55 16.71
CA ALA A 139 12.33 -0.31 15.29
C ALA A 139 12.56 -1.62 14.53
N ARG A 140 13.34 -2.53 15.10
CA ARG A 140 13.60 -3.86 14.52
C ARG A 140 12.30 -4.64 14.36
N LEU A 141 11.49 -4.71 15.41
CA LEU A 141 10.23 -5.45 15.39
C LEU A 141 9.26 -4.91 14.32
N ALA A 142 9.13 -3.60 14.21
CA ALA A 142 8.29 -2.97 13.19
C ALA A 142 8.78 -3.28 11.77
N HIS A 143 10.10 -3.23 11.56
CA HIS A 143 10.73 -3.55 10.28
C HIS A 143 10.54 -5.04 9.90
N GLU A 144 10.79 -5.96 10.82
CA GLU A 144 10.65 -7.41 10.60
C GLU A 144 9.19 -7.75 10.22
N ARG A 145 8.22 -7.24 10.97
CA ARG A 145 6.79 -7.44 10.70
C ARG A 145 6.36 -6.91 9.34
N GLY A 146 6.79 -5.69 8.99
CA GLY A 146 6.50 -5.11 7.68
C GLY A 146 7.15 -5.90 6.54
N SER A 147 8.39 -6.32 6.72
CA SER A 147 9.14 -7.10 5.73
C SER A 147 8.54 -8.48 5.50
N GLU A 148 8.10 -9.17 6.57
CA GLU A 148 7.42 -10.47 6.48
C GLU A 148 6.18 -10.40 5.58
N VAL A 149 5.31 -9.43 5.82
CA VAL A 149 4.08 -9.27 5.02
C VAL A 149 4.40 -8.84 3.59
N ARG A 150 5.31 -7.88 3.41
CA ARG A 150 5.66 -7.41 2.08
C ARG A 150 6.25 -8.54 1.23
N GLN A 151 7.27 -9.24 1.73
CA GLN A 151 7.96 -10.30 0.99
C GLN A 151 7.09 -11.53 0.76
N GLY A 152 6.25 -11.89 1.74
CA GLY A 152 5.41 -13.08 1.65
C GLY A 152 4.13 -12.89 0.83
N PHE A 153 3.57 -11.69 0.80
CA PHE A 153 2.23 -11.49 0.24
C PHE A 153 2.12 -10.36 -0.79
N VAL A 154 3.03 -9.38 -0.79
CA VAL A 154 2.95 -8.24 -1.72
C VAL A 154 3.92 -8.40 -2.88
N ASP A 155 5.22 -8.56 -2.61
CA ASP A 155 6.25 -8.63 -3.65
C ASP A 155 5.96 -9.67 -4.75
N PRO A 156 5.46 -10.88 -4.44
CA PRO A 156 5.22 -11.90 -5.47
C PRO A 156 4.12 -11.56 -6.46
N VAL A 157 3.21 -10.66 -6.10
CA VAL A 157 1.97 -10.42 -6.85
C VAL A 157 1.73 -8.96 -7.24
N ILE A 158 2.56 -8.04 -6.74
CA ILE A 158 2.29 -6.60 -6.90
C ILE A 158 2.25 -6.19 -8.37
N GLU A 159 3.18 -6.65 -9.20
CA GLU A 159 3.23 -6.24 -10.61
C GLU A 159 2.00 -6.72 -11.40
N PRO A 160 1.64 -8.03 -11.44
CA PRO A 160 0.44 -8.45 -12.17
C PRO A 160 -0.84 -7.81 -11.61
N LEU A 161 -0.87 -7.50 -10.31
CA LEU A 161 -2.02 -6.84 -9.70
C LEU A 161 -2.12 -5.38 -10.16
N LEU A 162 -1.01 -4.62 -10.18
CA LEU A 162 -1.00 -3.25 -10.68
C LEU A 162 -1.25 -3.18 -12.20
N GLU A 163 -0.74 -4.13 -12.97
CA GLU A 163 -1.05 -4.26 -14.39
C GLU A 163 -2.54 -4.47 -14.63
N SER A 164 -3.21 -5.24 -13.76
CA SER A 164 -4.66 -5.45 -13.87
C SER A 164 -5.49 -4.16 -13.68
N LEU A 165 -4.93 -3.16 -13.01
CA LEU A 165 -5.52 -1.82 -12.86
C LEU A 165 -5.17 -0.89 -14.01
N SER A 166 -4.03 -1.10 -14.66
CA SER A 166 -3.52 -0.19 -15.70
C SER A 166 -4.42 -0.20 -16.93
N GLY A 167 -4.66 0.98 -17.50
CA GLY A 167 -5.46 1.15 -18.72
C GLY A 167 -6.96 0.90 -18.59
N ARG A 168 -7.48 0.63 -17.39
CA ARG A 168 -8.90 0.39 -17.15
C ARG A 168 -9.72 1.62 -16.82
N PHE A 169 -9.05 2.67 -16.43
CA PHE A 169 -9.67 3.87 -15.90
C PHE A 169 -9.22 5.11 -16.67
N ASP A 170 -10.13 6.06 -16.82
CA ASP A 170 -9.87 7.32 -17.50
C ASP A 170 -9.52 8.44 -16.52
N ALA A 171 -10.07 8.39 -15.28
CA ALA A 171 -9.76 9.39 -14.26
C ALA A 171 -8.27 9.42 -13.93
N PRO A 172 -7.61 10.59 -13.96
CA PRO A 172 -6.19 10.72 -13.64
C PRO A 172 -5.79 10.08 -12.31
N LEU A 173 -6.64 10.14 -11.28
CA LEU A 173 -6.37 9.50 -9.99
C LEU A 173 -6.14 8.00 -10.14
N TRP A 174 -7.02 7.30 -10.84
CA TRP A 174 -6.90 5.84 -11.00
C TRP A 174 -5.80 5.45 -11.97
N ARG A 175 -5.48 6.30 -12.94
CA ARG A 175 -4.34 6.10 -13.84
C ARG A 175 -3.00 6.27 -13.12
N ALA A 176 -2.93 7.22 -12.19
CA ALA A 176 -1.74 7.48 -11.37
C ALA A 176 -1.53 6.40 -10.28
N TYR A 177 -2.62 5.78 -9.84
CA TYR A 177 -2.64 4.91 -8.67
C TYR A 177 -1.62 3.75 -8.73
N PRO A 178 -1.47 2.99 -9.83
CA PRO A 178 -0.47 1.92 -9.92
C PRO A 178 0.96 2.40 -9.67
N ASP A 179 1.33 3.54 -10.24
CA ASP A 179 2.67 4.10 -10.07
C ASP A 179 2.91 4.61 -8.64
N LEU A 180 1.91 5.23 -8.01
CA LEU A 180 2.01 5.66 -6.61
C LEU A 180 2.15 4.47 -5.65
N VAL A 181 1.44 3.37 -5.91
CA VAL A 181 1.55 2.15 -5.10
C VAL A 181 2.91 1.49 -5.30
N ARG A 182 3.39 1.40 -6.55
CA ARG A 182 4.73 0.85 -6.85
C ARG A 182 5.80 1.62 -6.09
N GLY A 183 5.79 2.95 -6.17
CA GLY A 183 6.71 3.79 -5.42
C GLY A 183 6.66 3.54 -3.91
N PHE A 184 5.46 3.40 -3.34
CA PHE A 184 5.30 3.08 -1.92
C PHE A 184 5.91 1.71 -1.56
N VAL A 185 5.65 0.67 -2.34
CA VAL A 185 6.17 -0.69 -2.08
C VAL A 185 7.70 -0.72 -2.20
N ASP A 186 8.25 -0.08 -3.23
CA ASP A 186 9.69 0.04 -3.45
C ASP A 186 10.39 0.79 -2.31
N GLN A 187 9.82 1.89 -1.86
CA GLN A 187 10.37 2.64 -0.72
C GLN A 187 10.26 1.86 0.58
N HIS A 188 9.14 1.15 0.80
CA HIS A 188 9.01 0.26 1.95
C HIS A 188 10.09 -0.83 1.95
N ALA A 189 10.46 -1.35 0.78
CA ALA A 189 11.53 -2.34 0.64
C ALA A 189 12.92 -1.78 1.04
N ARG A 190 13.11 -0.48 0.95
CA ARG A 190 14.37 0.22 1.29
C ARG A 190 14.46 0.66 2.74
N LEU A 191 13.38 0.55 3.51
CA LEU A 191 13.42 0.86 4.93
C LEU A 191 14.49 0.02 5.65
N ARG A 192 15.24 0.65 6.56
CA ARG A 192 16.28 0.00 7.34
C ARG A 192 16.12 0.37 8.81
N VAL A 193 16.51 -0.55 9.67
CA VAL A 193 16.73 -0.24 11.08
C VAL A 193 18.05 0.51 11.16
N ALA A 194 18.05 1.72 11.71
CA ALA A 194 19.29 2.46 11.94
C ALA A 194 20.19 1.60 12.83
N SER A 195 21.35 1.22 12.32
CA SER A 195 22.41 0.65 13.16
C SER A 195 22.84 1.76 14.10
N THR A 196 22.78 1.53 15.40
CA THR A 196 23.53 2.32 16.36
C THR A 196 25.01 2.10 16.07
N LEU A 197 25.56 2.85 15.14
CA LEU A 197 27.01 3.08 15.15
C LEU A 197 27.26 3.83 16.44
N GLY A 198 27.75 3.10 17.46
CA GLY A 198 28.33 3.74 18.63
C GLY A 198 29.30 4.83 18.15
N PRO A 199 29.52 5.88 18.95
CA PRO A 199 30.50 6.88 18.59
C PRO A 199 31.81 6.17 18.23
N ALA A 200 32.36 6.52 17.07
CA ALA A 200 33.69 6.05 16.70
C ALA A 200 34.60 6.37 17.91
N GLU A 201 35.09 5.34 18.59
CA GLU A 201 36.15 5.53 19.56
C GLU A 201 37.32 6.13 18.78
N ASP A 202 37.49 7.45 18.95
CA ASP A 202 38.72 8.14 18.56
C ASP A 202 39.87 7.49 19.34
N ASN A 203 40.49 6.51 18.71
CA ASN A 203 41.77 6.00 19.15
C ASN A 203 42.80 7.10 19.01
N LYS A 204 43.11 7.74 20.15
CA LYS A 204 44.30 8.57 20.32
C LYS A 204 45.56 7.73 20.38
#